data_f5a9c7e9f2258e39e2ce7bd0503e9137
#
_entry.id   f5a9c7e9f2258e39e2ce7bd0503e9137
#
_cell.length_a   1.000
_cell.length_b   1.000
_cell.length_c   1.000
_cell.angle_alpha   90.00
_cell.angle_beta   90.00
_cell.angle_gamma   90.00
#
_symmetry.space_group_name_H-M   'P 1'
#
loop_
_entity.id
_entity.type
_entity.pdbx_description
1 polymer ?
#
loop_
_entity_poly.entity_id
_entity_poly.type
_entity_poly.pdbx_seq_one_letter_code
_entity_poly.pdbx_strand_id
1 'polypeptide(L)'
;MWNTLNHLILNVALTFFFVLISLFFFKRFQFRNTLDSWLKKNLLVLILSTGAGYWVIHNAITYEGFRFDLSITLIVIAFIYGGISSGFITTLVFASLQTFVFDSAHAYWLIGTYLIVSIVVLYLQNEAPDRFISFPVIFTIALILCLPYVQHVQPNDVTAMTIFLVGNGCAGLLLHSILHQVRWHFTQVRMHRRLALTDTLTGLDNRRRLEETVQRYKSQQTDFSIMIIDVDHFKQVNDTYGHDRGDHILRQISSLLASYCPPTCVLGRFGGEEFMMLLPEHSLPETRRLAEQICEASAKRTYELSATEPLQVTLSIGVSRQTHQPSETHNFLQTIQQADAALYQAKKSGRNCVFHHDPLR
;
A
#
# COMPACT_ATOMS: atom_id res chain seq x y z
N MET A 1 -31.29 -33.20 2.40
CA MET A 1 -29.83 -33.17 2.63
C MET A 1 -29.04 -32.64 1.44
N TRP A 2 -29.17 -33.20 0.21
CA TRP A 2 -28.46 -32.67 -0.98
C TRP A 2 -28.79 -31.19 -1.31
N ASN A 3 -30.07 -30.81 -1.28
CA ASN A 3 -30.46 -29.42 -1.55
C ASN A 3 -29.89 -28.45 -0.52
N THR A 4 -29.91 -28.83 0.77
CA THR A 4 -29.35 -27.99 1.86
C THR A 4 -27.84 -27.79 1.69
N LEU A 5 -27.10 -28.84 1.32
CA LEU A 5 -25.67 -28.77 1.08
C LEU A 5 -25.36 -27.89 -0.13
N ASN A 6 -26.12 -28.00 -1.23
CA ASN A 6 -25.96 -27.19 -2.42
C ASN A 6 -26.19 -25.68 -2.12
N HIS A 7 -27.21 -25.35 -1.32
CA HIS A 7 -27.47 -23.98 -0.89
C HIS A 7 -26.35 -23.44 -0.01
N LEU A 8 -25.78 -24.26 0.89
CA LEU A 8 -24.62 -23.87 1.70
C LEU A 8 -23.39 -23.57 0.82
N ILE A 9 -23.06 -24.46 -0.11
CA ILE A 9 -21.95 -24.28 -1.04
C ILE A 9 -22.15 -23.01 -1.87
N LEU A 10 -23.36 -22.80 -2.39
CA LEU A 10 -23.69 -21.63 -3.19
C LEU A 10 -23.57 -20.33 -2.37
N ASN A 11 -24.06 -20.31 -1.13
CA ASN A 11 -23.92 -19.18 -0.23
C ASN A 11 -22.46 -18.85 0.08
N VAL A 12 -21.65 -19.85 0.38
CA VAL A 12 -20.21 -19.66 0.63
C VAL A 12 -19.52 -19.12 -0.63
N ALA A 13 -19.78 -19.70 -1.81
CA ALA A 13 -19.19 -19.28 -3.08
C ALA A 13 -19.57 -17.83 -3.44
N LEU A 14 -20.86 -17.45 -3.28
CA LEU A 14 -21.34 -16.09 -3.52
C LEU A 14 -20.74 -15.08 -2.52
N THR A 15 -20.69 -15.45 -1.25
CA THR A 15 -20.05 -14.62 -0.22
C THR A 15 -18.58 -14.37 -0.56
N PHE A 16 -17.86 -15.43 -0.96
CA PHE A 16 -16.47 -15.33 -1.42
C PHE A 16 -16.32 -14.43 -2.64
N PHE A 17 -17.18 -14.58 -3.65
CA PHE A 17 -17.18 -13.74 -4.85
C PHE A 17 -17.34 -12.25 -4.53
N PHE A 18 -18.33 -11.89 -3.68
CA PHE A 18 -18.53 -10.50 -3.28
C PHE A 18 -17.38 -9.93 -2.44
N VAL A 19 -16.78 -10.74 -1.59
CA VAL A 19 -15.58 -10.33 -0.82
C VAL A 19 -14.39 -10.09 -1.75
N LEU A 20 -14.15 -10.94 -2.74
CA LEU A 20 -13.08 -10.74 -3.75
C LEU A 20 -13.32 -9.49 -4.59
N ILE A 21 -14.55 -9.28 -5.06
CA ILE A 21 -14.91 -8.06 -5.80
C ILE A 21 -14.66 -6.83 -4.94
N SER A 22 -15.08 -6.85 -3.67
CA SER A 22 -14.84 -5.75 -2.74
C SER A 22 -13.35 -5.44 -2.61
N LEU A 23 -12.49 -6.46 -2.41
CA LEU A 23 -11.05 -6.30 -2.33
C LEU A 23 -10.45 -5.73 -3.62
N PHE A 24 -10.92 -6.19 -4.80
CA PHE A 24 -10.48 -5.69 -6.10
C PHE A 24 -10.77 -4.19 -6.24
N PHE A 25 -11.99 -3.76 -5.97
CA PHE A 25 -12.39 -2.36 -6.06
C PHE A 25 -11.68 -1.49 -5.01
N PHE A 26 -11.57 -1.93 -3.76
CA PHE A 26 -10.82 -1.20 -2.73
C PHE A 26 -9.35 -1.00 -3.11
N LYS A 27 -8.72 -1.97 -3.78
CA LYS A 27 -7.36 -1.84 -4.29
C LYS A 27 -7.28 -0.90 -5.50
N ARG A 28 -8.23 -0.97 -6.42
CA ARG A 28 -8.23 -0.19 -7.68
C ARG A 28 -8.40 1.30 -7.42
N PHE A 29 -9.26 1.69 -6.49
CA PHE A 29 -9.63 3.09 -6.27
C PHE A 29 -8.71 3.87 -5.33
N GLN A 30 -7.69 3.29 -4.72
CA GLN A 30 -6.71 3.97 -3.84
C GLN A 30 -7.32 5.17 -3.08
N PHE A 31 -8.29 4.92 -2.21
CA PHE A 31 -9.02 5.96 -1.50
C PHE A 31 -8.07 6.81 -0.64
N ARG A 32 -7.95 8.11 -0.96
CA ARG A 32 -7.21 9.10 -0.17
C ARG A 32 -8.08 9.56 1.01
N ASN A 33 -7.47 10.17 2.02
CA ASN A 33 -8.21 10.72 3.18
C ASN A 33 -8.87 12.09 2.83
N THR A 34 -9.69 12.12 1.79
CA THR A 34 -10.50 13.27 1.39
C THR A 34 -11.99 12.91 1.51
N LEU A 35 -12.85 13.91 1.71
CA LEU A 35 -14.30 13.72 1.82
C LEU A 35 -14.88 13.01 0.58
N ASP A 36 -14.46 13.44 -0.62
CA ASP A 36 -14.89 12.81 -1.89
C ASP A 36 -14.47 11.33 -1.98
N SER A 37 -13.28 11.01 -1.55
CA SER A 37 -12.78 9.63 -1.49
C SER A 37 -13.55 8.79 -0.47
N TRP A 38 -13.90 9.37 0.69
CA TRP A 38 -14.71 8.72 1.71
C TRP A 38 -16.14 8.43 1.21
N LEU A 39 -16.76 9.39 0.52
CA LEU A 39 -18.09 9.21 -0.09
C LEU A 39 -18.09 8.12 -1.15
N LYS A 40 -17.12 8.12 -2.06
CA LYS A 40 -16.96 7.09 -3.11
C LYS A 40 -16.75 5.70 -2.50
N LYS A 41 -15.96 5.59 -1.44
CA LYS A 41 -15.77 4.33 -0.70
C LYS A 41 -17.11 3.83 -0.14
N ASN A 42 -17.84 4.68 0.57
CA ASN A 42 -19.09 4.27 1.23
C ASN A 42 -20.20 3.96 0.23
N LEU A 43 -20.28 4.66 -0.89
CA LEU A 43 -21.20 4.34 -2.00
C LEU A 43 -20.87 2.97 -2.60
N LEU A 44 -19.60 2.66 -2.81
CA LEU A 44 -19.16 1.35 -3.28
C LEU A 44 -19.54 0.24 -2.30
N VAL A 45 -19.32 0.46 -0.99
CA VAL A 45 -19.75 -0.49 0.06
C VAL A 45 -21.25 -0.70 0.03
N LEU A 46 -22.06 0.36 -0.10
CA LEU A 46 -23.50 0.27 -0.19
C LEU A 46 -23.93 -0.61 -1.36
N ILE A 47 -23.41 -0.38 -2.56
CA ILE A 47 -23.73 -1.15 -3.77
C ILE A 47 -23.35 -2.63 -3.58
N LEU A 48 -22.12 -2.91 -3.13
CA LEU A 48 -21.64 -4.27 -2.96
C LEU A 48 -22.39 -5.01 -1.84
N SER A 49 -22.69 -4.34 -0.71
CA SER A 49 -23.46 -4.94 0.39
C SER A 49 -24.91 -5.24 -0.03
N THR A 50 -25.52 -4.39 -0.86
CA THR A 50 -26.87 -4.63 -1.37
C THR A 50 -26.90 -5.86 -2.27
N GLY A 51 -25.96 -5.97 -3.23
CA GLY A 51 -25.84 -7.15 -4.09
C GLY A 51 -25.54 -8.43 -3.29
N ALA A 52 -24.57 -8.39 -2.40
CA ALA A 52 -24.21 -9.52 -1.55
C ALA A 52 -25.37 -9.93 -0.63
N GLY A 53 -26.01 -8.94 0.03
CA GLY A 53 -27.13 -9.16 0.92
C GLY A 53 -28.32 -9.81 0.23
N TYR A 54 -28.73 -9.26 -0.92
CA TYR A 54 -29.82 -9.82 -1.70
C TYR A 54 -29.58 -11.30 -2.05
N TRP A 55 -28.39 -11.61 -2.61
CA TRP A 55 -28.08 -12.97 -3.03
C TRP A 55 -27.92 -13.95 -1.87
N VAL A 56 -27.25 -13.54 -0.78
CA VAL A 56 -27.05 -14.40 0.39
C VAL A 56 -28.36 -14.71 1.09
N ILE A 57 -29.24 -13.70 1.25
CA ILE A 57 -30.54 -13.89 1.88
C ILE A 57 -31.49 -14.67 0.95
N HIS A 58 -31.47 -14.40 -0.36
CA HIS A 58 -32.30 -15.13 -1.33
C HIS A 58 -32.00 -16.62 -1.35
N ASN A 59 -30.70 -16.99 -1.26
CA ASN A 59 -30.24 -18.37 -1.22
C ASN A 59 -30.08 -18.90 0.21
N ALA A 60 -30.79 -18.31 1.19
CA ALA A 60 -30.76 -18.78 2.57
C ALA A 60 -31.11 -20.28 2.67
N ILE A 61 -30.46 -20.96 3.58
CA ILE A 61 -30.69 -22.38 3.81
C ILE A 61 -31.96 -22.52 4.62
N THR A 62 -32.88 -23.38 4.18
CA THR A 62 -34.14 -23.65 4.89
C THR A 62 -34.07 -25.03 5.56
N TYR A 63 -34.40 -25.09 6.86
CA TYR A 63 -34.51 -26.29 7.64
C TYR A 63 -35.76 -26.19 8.52
N GLU A 64 -36.74 -27.05 8.29
CA GLU A 64 -38.01 -27.07 9.04
C GLU A 64 -38.68 -25.68 9.20
N GLY A 65 -38.65 -24.85 8.16
CA GLY A 65 -39.19 -23.49 8.19
C GLY A 65 -38.22 -22.42 8.72
N PHE A 66 -37.12 -22.79 9.36
CA PHE A 66 -36.05 -21.87 9.73
C PHE A 66 -35.16 -21.55 8.55
N ARG A 67 -34.99 -20.25 8.29
CA ARG A 67 -34.07 -19.76 7.26
C ARG A 67 -32.83 -19.16 7.91
N PHE A 68 -31.67 -19.63 7.54
CA PHE A 68 -30.41 -19.03 7.96
C PHE A 68 -29.49 -18.79 6.77
N ASP A 69 -28.71 -17.75 6.86
CA ASP A 69 -27.78 -17.30 5.85
C ASP A 69 -26.43 -16.88 6.46
N LEU A 70 -25.51 -16.41 5.62
CA LEU A 70 -24.18 -15.95 6.04
C LEU A 70 -24.10 -14.44 6.31
N SER A 71 -25.23 -13.77 6.58
CA SER A 71 -25.28 -12.31 6.83
C SER A 71 -24.36 -11.89 7.97
N ILE A 72 -24.38 -12.62 9.10
CA ILE A 72 -23.50 -12.36 10.25
C ILE A 72 -22.02 -12.44 9.86
N THR A 73 -21.66 -13.44 9.08
CA THR A 73 -20.28 -13.60 8.58
C THR A 73 -19.85 -12.37 7.77
N LEU A 74 -20.70 -11.88 6.86
CA LEU A 74 -20.41 -10.69 6.06
C LEU A 74 -20.34 -9.41 6.90
N ILE A 75 -21.24 -9.24 7.88
CA ILE A 75 -21.23 -8.09 8.79
C ILE A 75 -19.90 -8.04 9.57
N VAL A 76 -19.49 -9.15 10.17
CA VAL A 76 -18.22 -9.23 10.94
C VAL A 76 -17.00 -8.96 10.04
N ILE A 77 -16.98 -9.55 8.83
CA ILE A 77 -15.92 -9.29 7.85
C ILE A 77 -15.89 -7.82 7.44
N ALA A 78 -17.07 -7.19 7.21
CA ALA A 78 -17.14 -5.78 6.83
C ALA A 78 -16.57 -4.85 7.91
N PHE A 79 -16.83 -5.12 9.20
CA PHE A 79 -16.21 -4.39 10.31
C PHE A 79 -14.70 -4.59 10.35
N ILE A 80 -14.23 -5.83 10.38
CA ILE A 80 -12.82 -6.15 10.63
C ILE A 80 -11.93 -5.74 9.45
N TYR A 81 -12.38 -5.96 8.21
CA TYR A 81 -11.58 -5.71 7.01
C TYR A 81 -11.93 -4.41 6.27
N GLY A 82 -13.17 -3.97 6.32
CA GLY A 82 -13.66 -2.75 5.67
C GLY A 82 -13.60 -1.51 6.56
N GLY A 83 -13.58 -1.71 7.88
CA GLY A 83 -13.60 -0.66 8.89
C GLY A 83 -15.02 -0.28 9.33
N ILE A 84 -15.10 0.65 10.29
CA ILE A 84 -16.32 1.00 11.02
C ILE A 84 -17.48 1.38 10.08
N SER A 85 -17.25 2.32 9.15
CA SER A 85 -18.30 2.77 8.21
C SER A 85 -18.83 1.64 7.34
N SER A 86 -17.93 0.77 6.86
CA SER A 86 -18.32 -0.38 6.04
C SER A 86 -19.16 -1.39 6.82
N GLY A 87 -18.80 -1.64 8.08
CA GLY A 87 -19.56 -2.52 8.95
C GLY A 87 -20.98 -2.02 9.19
N PHE A 88 -21.15 -0.74 9.57
CA PHE A 88 -22.48 -0.15 9.78
C PHE A 88 -23.33 -0.10 8.51
N ILE A 89 -22.76 0.28 7.36
CA ILE A 89 -23.50 0.27 6.09
C ILE A 89 -23.98 -1.15 5.78
N THR A 90 -23.13 -2.15 5.92
CA THR A 90 -23.49 -3.55 5.67
C THR A 90 -24.60 -4.00 6.62
N THR A 91 -24.50 -3.69 7.91
CA THR A 91 -25.55 -4.00 8.91
C THR A 91 -26.90 -3.39 8.54
N LEU A 92 -26.93 -2.09 8.19
CA LEU A 92 -28.16 -1.41 7.79
C LEU A 92 -28.77 -2.00 6.52
N VAL A 93 -27.94 -2.30 5.52
CA VAL A 93 -28.40 -2.92 4.27
C VAL A 93 -29.02 -4.28 4.53
N PHE A 94 -28.36 -5.16 5.30
CA PHE A 94 -28.88 -6.49 5.59
C PHE A 94 -30.16 -6.42 6.42
N ALA A 95 -30.21 -5.55 7.43
CA ALA A 95 -31.44 -5.31 8.21
C ALA A 95 -32.61 -4.84 7.32
N SER A 96 -32.34 -3.89 6.40
CA SER A 96 -33.36 -3.39 5.47
C SER A 96 -33.86 -4.46 4.49
N LEU A 97 -32.94 -5.26 3.93
CA LEU A 97 -33.28 -6.36 3.02
C LEU A 97 -34.15 -7.41 3.72
N GLN A 98 -33.78 -7.81 4.93
CA GLN A 98 -34.56 -8.79 5.71
C GLN A 98 -35.98 -8.29 6.03
N THR A 99 -36.15 -6.99 6.29
CA THR A 99 -37.45 -6.42 6.67
C THR A 99 -38.33 -6.11 5.47
N PHE A 100 -37.77 -5.41 4.45
CA PHE A 100 -38.61 -4.81 3.39
C PHE A 100 -38.62 -5.62 2.10
N VAL A 101 -37.66 -6.49 1.87
CA VAL A 101 -37.57 -7.28 0.63
C VAL A 101 -37.99 -8.73 0.85
N PHE A 102 -37.57 -9.31 1.97
CA PHE A 102 -37.83 -10.72 2.26
C PHE A 102 -38.94 -10.95 3.29
N ASP A 103 -39.51 -9.88 3.86
CA ASP A 103 -40.66 -9.89 4.81
C ASP A 103 -40.52 -11.00 5.88
N SER A 104 -39.39 -11.00 6.57
CA SER A 104 -39.07 -12.01 7.56
C SER A 104 -39.98 -11.85 8.78
N ALA A 105 -40.72 -12.88 9.15
CA ALA A 105 -41.59 -12.89 10.33
C ALA A 105 -40.84 -12.55 11.64
N HIS A 106 -39.55 -12.75 11.67
CA HIS A 106 -38.68 -12.49 12.84
C HIS A 106 -37.72 -11.33 12.62
N ALA A 107 -38.01 -10.41 11.66
CA ALA A 107 -37.10 -9.33 11.27
C ALA A 107 -36.65 -8.46 12.46
N TYR A 108 -37.54 -8.12 13.38
CA TYR A 108 -37.18 -7.27 14.54
C TYR A 108 -36.15 -7.93 15.47
N TRP A 109 -36.27 -9.24 15.72
CA TRP A 109 -35.30 -10.00 16.49
C TRP A 109 -33.96 -10.06 15.79
N LEU A 110 -33.96 -10.26 14.47
CA LEU A 110 -32.78 -10.33 13.66
C LEU A 110 -32.04 -8.97 13.60
N ILE A 111 -32.80 -7.86 13.45
CA ILE A 111 -32.24 -6.49 13.51
C ILE A 111 -31.59 -6.22 14.86
N GLY A 112 -32.25 -6.57 15.96
CA GLY A 112 -31.72 -6.45 17.31
C GLY A 112 -30.40 -7.22 17.46
N THR A 113 -30.37 -8.46 16.94
CA THR A 113 -29.16 -9.30 16.93
C THR A 113 -28.03 -8.64 16.12
N TYR A 114 -28.31 -8.15 14.91
CA TYR A 114 -27.30 -7.47 14.07
C TYR A 114 -26.73 -6.23 14.75
N LEU A 115 -27.56 -5.44 15.43
CA LEU A 115 -27.09 -4.26 16.16
C LEU A 115 -26.22 -4.63 17.35
N ILE A 116 -26.60 -5.62 18.16
CA ILE A 116 -25.82 -6.11 19.29
C ILE A 116 -24.47 -6.63 18.80
N VAL A 117 -24.46 -7.49 17.77
CA VAL A 117 -23.22 -8.01 17.18
C VAL A 117 -22.34 -6.87 16.67
N SER A 118 -22.91 -5.88 15.98
CA SER A 118 -22.17 -4.74 15.45
C SER A 118 -21.49 -3.92 16.55
N ILE A 119 -22.18 -3.66 17.66
CA ILE A 119 -21.64 -2.92 18.81
C ILE A 119 -20.51 -3.71 19.48
N VAL A 120 -20.72 -5.00 19.70
CA VAL A 120 -19.70 -5.85 20.34
C VAL A 120 -18.48 -6.02 19.46
N VAL A 121 -18.67 -6.24 18.15
CA VAL A 121 -17.55 -6.33 17.19
C VAL A 121 -16.75 -5.02 17.16
N LEU A 122 -17.43 -3.86 17.16
CA LEU A 122 -16.78 -2.55 17.21
C LEU A 122 -15.94 -2.38 18.48
N TYR A 123 -16.49 -2.73 19.63
CA TYR A 123 -15.78 -2.64 20.91
C TYR A 123 -14.54 -3.55 20.93
N LEU A 124 -14.70 -4.82 20.60
CA LEU A 124 -13.60 -5.80 20.60
C LEU A 124 -12.53 -5.49 19.55
N GLN A 125 -12.92 -4.93 18.40
CA GLN A 125 -11.96 -4.52 17.38
C GLN A 125 -11.05 -3.37 17.83
N ASN A 126 -11.56 -2.45 18.64
CA ASN A 126 -10.77 -1.33 19.19
C ASN A 126 -9.69 -1.82 20.17
N GLU A 127 -9.98 -2.85 20.95
CA GLU A 127 -9.07 -3.42 21.95
C GLU A 127 -8.06 -4.41 21.35
N ALA A 128 -8.29 -4.89 20.11
CA ALA A 128 -7.48 -5.95 19.50
C ALA A 128 -6.57 -5.41 18.38
N PRO A 129 -5.26 -5.24 18.62
CA PRO A 129 -4.33 -4.68 17.64
C PRO A 129 -4.09 -5.57 16.43
N ASP A 130 -4.15 -6.91 16.58
CA ASP A 130 -3.93 -7.86 15.50
C ASP A 130 -5.25 -8.48 15.02
N ARG A 131 -5.66 -8.07 13.81
CA ARG A 131 -6.90 -8.51 13.18
C ARG A 131 -6.93 -10.00 12.83
N PHE A 132 -5.77 -10.62 12.68
CA PHE A 132 -5.69 -12.05 12.36
C PHE A 132 -6.00 -12.90 13.58
N ILE A 133 -5.37 -12.61 14.70
CA ILE A 133 -5.57 -13.35 15.95
C ILE A 133 -6.95 -13.05 16.54
N SER A 134 -7.42 -11.80 16.41
CA SER A 134 -8.69 -11.38 16.99
C SER A 134 -9.92 -11.87 16.22
N PHE A 135 -9.82 -12.11 14.90
CA PHE A 135 -10.99 -12.53 14.11
C PHE A 135 -11.69 -13.79 14.65
N PRO A 136 -11.01 -14.93 14.87
CA PRO A 136 -11.69 -16.14 15.37
C PRO A 136 -12.41 -15.90 16.69
N VAL A 137 -11.82 -15.13 17.60
CA VAL A 137 -12.42 -14.80 18.90
C VAL A 137 -13.65 -13.92 18.74
N ILE A 138 -13.52 -12.82 18.02
CA ILE A 138 -14.62 -11.87 17.76
C ILE A 138 -15.76 -12.58 17.03
N PHE A 139 -15.43 -13.39 16.03
CA PHE A 139 -16.41 -14.13 15.25
C PHE A 139 -17.16 -15.19 16.07
N THR A 140 -16.44 -15.92 16.94
CA THR A 140 -17.08 -16.88 17.87
C THR A 140 -18.03 -16.18 18.82
N ILE A 141 -17.64 -15.03 19.38
CA ILE A 141 -18.52 -14.22 20.24
C ILE A 141 -19.74 -13.75 19.46
N ALA A 142 -19.57 -13.28 18.21
CA ALA A 142 -20.67 -12.88 17.35
C ALA A 142 -21.68 -14.03 17.08
N LEU A 143 -21.18 -15.26 16.85
CA LEU A 143 -22.03 -16.43 16.67
C LEU A 143 -22.79 -16.80 17.94
N ILE A 144 -22.14 -16.71 19.11
CA ILE A 144 -22.79 -16.98 20.40
C ILE A 144 -23.92 -15.96 20.64
N LEU A 145 -23.71 -14.70 20.33
CA LEU A 145 -24.71 -13.64 20.46
C LEU A 145 -25.93 -13.84 19.52
N CYS A 146 -25.82 -14.67 18.50
CA CYS A 146 -26.93 -15.03 17.62
C CYS A 146 -27.79 -16.18 18.16
N LEU A 147 -27.31 -16.96 19.14
CA LEU A 147 -28.03 -18.12 19.65
C LEU A 147 -29.41 -17.79 20.25
N PRO A 148 -29.64 -16.67 20.98
CA PRO A 148 -30.98 -16.29 21.44
C PRO A 148 -31.95 -16.10 20.31
N TYR A 149 -31.51 -15.56 19.14
CA TYR A 149 -32.36 -15.45 17.96
C TYR A 149 -32.73 -16.85 17.41
N VAL A 150 -31.76 -17.76 17.26
CA VAL A 150 -32.00 -19.12 16.77
C VAL A 150 -32.97 -19.84 17.72
N GLN A 151 -32.75 -19.73 19.04
CA GLN A 151 -33.63 -20.30 20.07
C GLN A 151 -35.05 -19.73 20.05
N HIS A 152 -35.20 -18.45 19.73
CA HIS A 152 -36.53 -17.82 19.60
C HIS A 152 -37.30 -18.36 18.39
N VAL A 153 -36.61 -18.59 17.25
CA VAL A 153 -37.26 -19.05 16.00
C VAL A 153 -37.49 -20.56 16.01
N GLN A 154 -36.59 -21.33 16.56
CA GLN A 154 -36.63 -22.80 16.69
C GLN A 154 -36.39 -23.22 18.14
N PRO A 155 -37.39 -23.17 19.01
CA PRO A 155 -37.25 -23.50 20.42
C PRO A 155 -36.79 -24.96 20.62
N ASN A 156 -35.65 -25.13 21.35
CA ASN A 156 -35.11 -26.44 21.71
C ASN A 156 -34.65 -27.33 20.53
N ASP A 157 -34.55 -26.78 19.32
CA ASP A 157 -34.00 -27.53 18.17
C ASP A 157 -32.47 -27.45 18.12
N VAL A 158 -31.85 -28.47 18.69
CA VAL A 158 -30.38 -28.61 18.71
C VAL A 158 -29.81 -28.75 17.29
N THR A 159 -30.58 -29.33 16.36
CA THR A 159 -30.12 -29.52 14.97
C THR A 159 -30.05 -28.16 14.25
N ALA A 160 -31.06 -27.31 14.39
CA ALA A 160 -31.05 -25.95 13.83
C ALA A 160 -29.88 -25.12 14.37
N MET A 161 -29.64 -25.17 15.70
CA MET A 161 -28.49 -24.52 16.33
C MET A 161 -27.15 -25.04 15.77
N THR A 162 -27.04 -26.36 15.62
CA THR A 162 -25.80 -26.98 15.11
C THR A 162 -25.55 -26.58 13.66
N ILE A 163 -26.58 -26.62 12.80
CA ILE A 163 -26.46 -26.21 11.39
C ILE A 163 -26.05 -24.74 11.30
N PHE A 164 -26.67 -23.85 12.12
CA PHE A 164 -26.31 -22.43 12.15
C PHE A 164 -24.84 -22.20 12.56
N LEU A 165 -24.42 -22.81 13.67
CA LEU A 165 -23.04 -22.65 14.21
C LEU A 165 -21.97 -23.23 13.26
N VAL A 166 -22.21 -24.46 12.78
CA VAL A 166 -21.24 -25.13 11.89
C VAL A 166 -21.19 -24.44 10.53
N GLY A 167 -22.34 -24.10 9.97
CA GLY A 167 -22.42 -23.44 8.67
C GLY A 167 -21.72 -22.08 8.66
N ASN A 168 -22.08 -21.19 9.59
CA ASN A 168 -21.42 -19.88 9.72
C ASN A 168 -19.95 -20.02 10.18
N GLY A 169 -19.67 -20.93 11.13
CA GLY A 169 -18.32 -21.17 11.64
C GLY A 169 -17.34 -21.58 10.53
N CYS A 170 -17.70 -22.61 9.76
CA CYS A 170 -16.88 -23.06 8.64
C CYS A 170 -16.72 -21.99 7.58
N ALA A 171 -17.81 -21.31 7.20
CA ALA A 171 -17.77 -20.24 6.20
C ALA A 171 -16.89 -19.06 6.66
N GLY A 172 -17.04 -18.60 7.90
CA GLY A 172 -16.28 -17.51 8.46
C GLY A 172 -14.78 -17.82 8.56
N LEU A 173 -14.41 -19.01 9.04
CA LEU A 173 -13.02 -19.45 9.12
C LEU A 173 -12.39 -19.61 7.73
N LEU A 174 -13.12 -20.16 6.77
CA LEU A 174 -12.65 -20.30 5.40
C LEU A 174 -12.39 -18.92 4.77
N LEU A 175 -13.37 -18.01 4.85
CA LEU A 175 -13.24 -16.66 4.32
C LEU A 175 -12.11 -15.88 4.99
N HIS A 176 -11.99 -15.99 6.32
CA HIS A 176 -10.90 -15.39 7.06
C HIS A 176 -9.53 -15.90 6.58
N SER A 177 -9.38 -17.22 6.44
CA SER A 177 -8.12 -17.84 5.98
C SER A 177 -7.75 -17.35 4.59
N ILE A 178 -8.71 -17.28 3.66
CA ILE A 178 -8.49 -16.77 2.31
C ILE A 178 -8.11 -15.28 2.33
N LEU A 179 -8.84 -14.45 3.09
CA LEU A 179 -8.54 -13.02 3.22
C LEU A 179 -7.15 -12.78 3.80
N HIS A 180 -6.78 -13.59 4.80
CA HIS A 180 -5.44 -13.54 5.39
C HIS A 180 -4.38 -13.88 4.35
N GLN A 181 -4.56 -14.99 3.61
CA GLN A 181 -3.60 -15.43 2.59
C GLN A 181 -3.43 -14.42 1.47
N VAL A 182 -4.53 -13.82 1.00
CA VAL A 182 -4.50 -12.74 0.00
C VAL A 182 -3.74 -11.52 0.52
N ARG A 183 -4.00 -11.08 1.76
CA ARG A 183 -3.29 -9.94 2.38
C ARG A 183 -1.82 -10.23 2.57
N TRP A 184 -1.48 -11.41 3.07
CA TRP A 184 -0.10 -11.85 3.24
C TRP A 184 0.65 -11.84 1.90
N HIS A 185 0.06 -12.43 0.86
CA HIS A 185 0.64 -12.42 -0.48
C HIS A 185 0.92 -10.99 -1.00
N PHE A 186 -0.05 -10.07 -0.85
CA PHE A 186 0.16 -8.67 -1.24
C PHE A 186 1.24 -7.96 -0.41
N THR A 187 1.38 -8.32 0.86
CA THR A 187 2.44 -7.77 1.71
C THR A 187 3.81 -8.26 1.26
N GLN A 188 3.93 -9.56 0.94
CA GLN A 188 5.15 -10.13 0.38
C GLN A 188 5.53 -9.47 -0.95
N VAL A 189 4.59 -9.35 -1.88
CA VAL A 189 4.83 -8.67 -3.17
C VAL A 189 5.31 -7.23 -2.98
N ARG A 190 4.71 -6.48 -2.04
CA ARG A 190 5.17 -5.11 -1.73
C ARG A 190 6.57 -5.09 -1.11
N MET A 191 6.86 -6.04 -0.21
CA MET A 191 8.17 -6.17 0.43
C MET A 191 9.24 -6.50 -0.62
N HIS A 192 8.99 -7.51 -1.46
CA HIS A 192 9.88 -7.85 -2.57
C HIS A 192 10.09 -6.68 -3.54
N ARG A 193 9.02 -5.94 -3.86
CA ARG A 193 9.13 -4.75 -4.69
C ARG A 193 9.95 -3.65 -4.02
N ARG A 194 9.80 -3.44 -2.72
CA ARG A 194 10.63 -2.50 -1.96
C ARG A 194 12.10 -2.90 -2.02
N LEU A 195 12.42 -4.15 -1.67
CA LEU A 195 13.79 -4.68 -1.73
C LEU A 195 14.39 -4.62 -3.15
N ALA A 196 13.55 -4.79 -4.18
CA ALA A 196 13.98 -4.69 -5.58
C ALA A 196 14.17 -3.24 -6.08
N LEU A 197 13.73 -2.22 -5.33
CA LEU A 197 13.74 -0.81 -5.75
C LEU A 197 14.54 0.10 -4.84
N THR A 198 15.09 -0.41 -3.72
CA THR A 198 15.97 0.34 -2.81
C THR A 198 17.39 -0.21 -2.83
N ASP A 199 18.36 0.65 -2.63
CA ASP A 199 19.76 0.27 -2.38
C ASP A 199 19.92 -0.15 -0.91
N THR A 200 20.44 -1.34 -0.68
CA THR A 200 20.55 -1.93 0.67
C THR A 200 21.58 -1.25 1.57
N LEU A 201 22.59 -0.58 0.99
CA LEU A 201 23.62 0.11 1.74
C LEU A 201 23.12 1.48 2.24
N THR A 202 22.52 2.25 1.36
CA THR A 202 22.17 3.66 1.62
C THR A 202 20.73 3.89 2.00
N GLY A 203 19.83 2.92 1.74
CA GLY A 203 18.39 3.03 1.92
C GLY A 203 17.69 3.95 0.92
N LEU A 204 18.43 4.57 0.00
CA LEU A 204 17.90 5.37 -1.10
C LEU A 204 17.28 4.51 -2.18
N ASP A 205 16.57 5.13 -3.14
CA ASP A 205 16.12 4.43 -4.33
C ASP A 205 17.34 3.88 -5.12
N ASN A 206 17.21 2.68 -5.70
CA ASN A 206 18.25 2.12 -6.53
C ASN A 206 18.09 2.53 -8.00
N ARG A 207 19.08 2.18 -8.84
CA ARG A 207 19.08 2.47 -10.28
C ARG A 207 17.77 2.08 -10.98
N ARG A 208 17.22 0.90 -10.65
CA ARG A 208 15.98 0.43 -11.26
C ARG A 208 14.80 1.36 -10.94
N ARG A 209 14.72 1.85 -9.71
CA ARG A 209 13.68 2.81 -9.29
C ARG A 209 13.81 4.15 -10.01
N LEU A 210 15.04 4.64 -10.17
CA LEU A 210 15.32 5.85 -10.95
C LEU A 210 14.85 5.69 -12.41
N GLU A 211 15.18 4.57 -13.05
CA GLU A 211 14.75 4.26 -14.42
C GLU A 211 13.22 4.18 -14.54
N GLU A 212 12.52 3.51 -13.60
CA GLU A 212 11.04 3.47 -13.55
C GLU A 212 10.44 4.88 -13.38
N THR A 213 11.08 5.74 -12.58
CA THR A 213 10.62 7.12 -12.36
C THR A 213 10.74 7.96 -13.63
N VAL A 214 11.82 7.83 -14.34
CA VAL A 214 12.01 8.52 -15.62
C VAL A 214 11.00 8.08 -16.67
N GLN A 215 10.73 6.77 -16.77
CA GLN A 215 9.68 6.27 -17.68
C GLN A 215 8.30 6.87 -17.34
N ARG A 216 8.02 7.05 -16.05
CA ARG A 216 6.79 7.70 -15.59
C ARG A 216 6.75 9.17 -15.98
N TYR A 217 7.83 9.95 -15.81
CA TYR A 217 7.89 11.35 -16.23
C TYR A 217 7.69 11.49 -17.76
N LYS A 218 8.28 10.60 -18.55
CA LYS A 218 8.02 10.54 -19.99
C LYS A 218 6.56 10.30 -20.32
N SER A 219 5.93 9.30 -19.70
CA SER A 219 4.51 8.98 -19.97
C SER A 219 3.56 10.10 -19.55
N GLN A 220 3.97 10.94 -18.61
CA GLN A 220 3.22 12.10 -18.11
C GLN A 220 3.60 13.40 -18.80
N GLN A 221 4.54 13.35 -19.76
CA GLN A 221 5.06 14.54 -20.46
C GLN A 221 5.60 15.62 -19.49
N THR A 222 6.18 15.18 -18.37
CA THR A 222 6.72 16.06 -17.34
C THR A 222 8.16 16.45 -17.68
N ASP A 223 8.45 17.74 -17.72
CA ASP A 223 9.82 18.25 -17.78
C ASP A 223 10.57 17.91 -16.48
N PHE A 224 11.84 17.55 -16.57
CA PHE A 224 12.65 17.28 -15.40
C PHE A 224 14.13 17.54 -15.64
N SER A 225 14.84 17.85 -14.58
CA SER A 225 16.30 17.92 -14.55
C SER A 225 16.90 16.70 -13.91
N ILE A 226 18.13 16.35 -14.31
CA ILE A 226 18.92 15.26 -13.76
C ILE A 226 20.20 15.85 -13.18
N MET A 227 20.55 15.42 -11.95
CA MET A 227 21.90 15.52 -11.41
C MET A 227 22.51 14.14 -11.32
N ILE A 228 23.71 13.95 -11.87
CA ILE A 228 24.56 12.79 -11.57
C ILE A 228 25.68 13.29 -10.66
N ILE A 229 25.82 12.65 -9.51
CA ILE A 229 26.68 13.02 -8.40
C ILE A 229 27.68 11.88 -8.17
N ASP A 230 28.95 12.19 -8.12
CA ASP A 230 30.02 11.21 -7.90
C ASP A 230 30.90 11.64 -6.74
N VAL A 231 31.30 10.67 -5.93
CA VAL A 231 32.16 10.91 -4.76
C VAL A 231 33.62 10.97 -5.19
N ASP A 232 34.23 12.15 -5.06
CA ASP A 232 35.60 12.36 -5.49
C ASP A 232 36.58 11.49 -4.71
N HIS A 233 37.49 10.87 -5.45
CA HIS A 233 38.60 10.02 -4.90
C HIS A 233 38.10 8.84 -4.03
N PHE A 234 36.86 8.37 -4.21
CA PHE A 234 36.28 7.32 -3.37
C PHE A 234 37.10 6.01 -3.40
N LYS A 235 37.67 5.66 -4.54
CA LYS A 235 38.62 4.52 -4.61
C LYS A 235 39.81 4.67 -3.64
N GLN A 236 40.39 5.88 -3.50
CA GLN A 236 41.48 6.12 -2.55
C GLN A 236 40.99 5.93 -1.10
N VAL A 237 39.77 6.34 -0.79
CA VAL A 237 39.16 6.08 0.53
C VAL A 237 39.09 4.58 0.80
N ASN A 238 38.61 3.79 -0.15
CA ASN A 238 38.52 2.33 -0.02
C ASN A 238 39.90 1.68 0.10
N ASP A 239 40.84 2.11 -0.74
CA ASP A 239 42.21 1.54 -0.76
C ASP A 239 42.95 1.87 0.54
N THR A 240 42.67 3.03 1.17
CA THR A 240 43.38 3.48 2.40
C THR A 240 42.72 2.95 3.67
N TYR A 241 41.38 2.97 3.74
CA TYR A 241 40.60 2.72 4.97
C TYR A 241 39.77 1.44 4.93
N GLY A 242 39.73 0.74 3.78
CA GLY A 242 38.92 -0.46 3.56
C GLY A 242 37.47 -0.18 3.18
N HIS A 243 36.84 -1.18 2.57
CA HIS A 243 35.45 -1.07 2.05
C HIS A 243 34.42 -0.76 3.12
N ASP A 244 34.54 -1.29 4.33
CA ASP A 244 33.57 -1.02 5.42
C ASP A 244 33.53 0.46 5.79
N ARG A 245 34.65 1.14 5.74
CA ARG A 245 34.77 2.58 5.98
C ARG A 245 34.24 3.38 4.79
N GLY A 246 34.52 2.95 3.56
CA GLY A 246 33.91 3.51 2.37
C GLY A 246 32.38 3.42 2.40
N ASP A 247 31.84 2.28 2.81
CA ASP A 247 30.40 2.09 2.98
C ASP A 247 29.80 3.04 4.04
N HIS A 248 30.54 3.30 5.12
CA HIS A 248 30.12 4.27 6.13
C HIS A 248 30.07 5.70 5.57
N ILE A 249 31.06 6.10 4.77
CA ILE A 249 31.07 7.39 4.06
C ILE A 249 29.89 7.50 3.09
N LEU A 250 29.57 6.46 2.31
CA LEU A 250 28.42 6.47 1.40
C LEU A 250 27.09 6.66 2.14
N ARG A 251 26.92 6.07 3.33
CA ARG A 251 25.72 6.31 4.17
C ARG A 251 25.65 7.76 4.65
N GLN A 252 26.76 8.37 5.04
CA GLN A 252 26.78 9.77 5.46
C GLN A 252 26.51 10.72 4.29
N ILE A 253 27.05 10.44 3.10
CA ILE A 253 26.79 11.20 1.88
C ILE A 253 25.32 11.06 1.49
N SER A 254 24.75 9.84 1.53
CA SER A 254 23.35 9.63 1.23
C SER A 254 22.42 10.43 2.14
N SER A 255 22.77 10.55 3.42
CA SER A 255 22.03 11.36 4.40
C SER A 255 22.17 12.87 4.11
N LEU A 256 23.34 13.33 3.69
CA LEU A 256 23.54 14.70 3.23
C LEU A 256 22.65 14.99 2.01
N LEU A 257 22.75 14.16 0.97
CA LEU A 257 21.97 14.34 -0.26
C LEU A 257 20.45 14.33 0.01
N ALA A 258 20.01 13.45 0.88
CA ALA A 258 18.60 13.36 1.29
C ALA A 258 18.11 14.65 1.98
N SER A 259 18.96 15.32 2.77
CA SER A 259 18.60 16.59 3.43
C SER A 259 18.44 17.76 2.45
N TYR A 260 19.04 17.68 1.28
CA TYR A 260 18.89 18.66 0.20
C TYR A 260 17.87 18.26 -0.85
N CYS A 261 17.33 17.04 -0.80
CA CYS A 261 16.39 16.55 -1.79
C CYS A 261 14.98 17.15 -1.55
N PRO A 262 14.43 17.96 -2.48
CA PRO A 262 13.08 18.47 -2.35
C PRO A 262 12.03 17.35 -2.30
N PRO A 263 10.85 17.56 -1.65
CA PRO A 263 9.84 16.51 -1.46
C PRO A 263 9.27 15.90 -2.75
N THR A 264 9.30 16.66 -3.85
CA THR A 264 8.83 16.22 -5.18
C THR A 264 9.89 15.46 -5.97
N CYS A 265 11.14 15.53 -5.54
CA CYS A 265 12.28 14.95 -6.23
C CYS A 265 12.49 13.47 -5.82
N VAL A 266 13.28 12.77 -6.61
CA VAL A 266 13.66 11.38 -6.36
C VAL A 266 15.17 11.30 -6.32
N LEU A 267 15.70 10.78 -5.21
CA LEU A 267 17.13 10.58 -4.98
C LEU A 267 17.42 9.08 -4.92
N GLY A 268 18.45 8.64 -5.64
CA GLY A 268 18.85 7.24 -5.63
C GLY A 268 20.35 7.02 -5.83
N ARG A 269 20.81 5.82 -5.47
CA ARG A 269 22.15 5.35 -5.78
C ARG A 269 22.15 4.74 -7.17
N PHE A 270 22.92 5.34 -8.08
CA PHE A 270 22.93 4.97 -9.50
C PHE A 270 24.04 3.95 -9.82
N GLY A 271 25.16 4.01 -9.12
CA GLY A 271 26.32 3.12 -9.27
C GLY A 271 27.01 2.84 -7.94
N GLY A 272 28.25 2.41 -7.96
CA GLY A 272 29.05 2.11 -6.77
C GLY A 272 29.20 3.32 -5.84
N GLU A 273 29.71 4.42 -6.36
CA GLU A 273 29.93 5.70 -5.68
C GLU A 273 29.14 6.85 -6.30
N GLU A 274 28.19 6.51 -7.20
CA GLU A 274 27.40 7.44 -7.97
C GLU A 274 25.97 7.53 -7.44
N PHE A 275 25.47 8.74 -7.31
CA PHE A 275 24.09 9.05 -6.96
C PHE A 275 23.42 9.83 -8.09
N MET A 276 22.11 9.73 -8.18
CA MET A 276 21.31 10.47 -9.13
C MET A 276 20.12 11.12 -8.43
N MET A 277 19.86 12.38 -8.75
CA MET A 277 18.66 13.11 -8.32
C MET A 277 17.84 13.51 -9.54
N LEU A 278 16.55 13.17 -9.53
CA LEU A 278 15.58 13.52 -10.55
C LEU A 278 14.66 14.61 -10.00
N LEU A 279 14.64 15.77 -10.68
CA LEU A 279 13.97 16.98 -10.23
C LEU A 279 12.87 17.37 -11.23
N PRO A 280 11.60 16.91 -11.02
CA PRO A 280 10.50 17.29 -11.90
C PRO A 280 10.25 18.80 -11.80
N GLU A 281 9.92 19.40 -12.95
CA GLU A 281 9.53 20.81 -13.09
C GLU A 281 10.60 21.85 -12.65
N HIS A 282 11.83 21.42 -12.32
CA HIS A 282 12.93 22.32 -11.97
C HIS A 282 13.65 22.79 -13.24
N SER A 283 13.91 24.08 -13.31
CA SER A 283 14.72 24.66 -14.37
C SER A 283 16.22 24.30 -14.21
N LEU A 284 16.99 24.40 -15.29
CA LEU A 284 18.42 24.16 -15.26
C LEU A 284 19.16 25.10 -14.27
N PRO A 285 18.87 26.42 -14.18
CA PRO A 285 19.48 27.30 -13.19
C PRO A 285 19.15 26.94 -11.73
N GLU A 286 17.90 26.53 -11.44
CA GLU A 286 17.51 26.08 -10.09
C GLU A 286 18.23 24.79 -9.70
N THR A 287 18.28 23.83 -10.62
CA THR A 287 18.99 22.57 -10.43
C THR A 287 20.48 22.79 -10.19
N ARG A 288 21.11 23.70 -10.96
CA ARG A 288 22.50 24.05 -10.81
C ARG A 288 22.78 24.69 -9.44
N ARG A 289 21.96 25.63 -8.98
CA ARG A 289 22.09 26.22 -7.64
C ARG A 289 22.02 25.18 -6.54
N LEU A 290 21.07 24.25 -6.64
CA LEU A 290 20.97 23.15 -5.67
C LEU A 290 22.23 22.25 -5.69
N ALA A 291 22.75 21.95 -6.87
CA ALA A 291 23.97 21.17 -7.02
C ALA A 291 25.19 21.90 -6.40
N GLU A 292 25.33 23.21 -6.61
CA GLU A 292 26.39 24.04 -6.03
C GLU A 292 26.31 24.05 -4.49
N GLN A 293 25.09 24.15 -3.91
CA GLN A 293 24.86 24.04 -2.47
C GLN A 293 25.25 22.68 -1.91
N ILE A 294 24.96 21.60 -2.63
CA ILE A 294 25.34 20.23 -2.25
C ILE A 294 26.87 20.06 -2.26
N CYS A 295 27.55 20.54 -3.31
CA CYS A 295 29.02 20.52 -3.39
C CYS A 295 29.66 21.27 -2.23
N GLU A 296 29.20 22.51 -1.98
CA GLU A 296 29.71 23.33 -0.88
C GLU A 296 29.45 22.69 0.50
N ALA A 297 28.27 22.12 0.71
CA ALA A 297 27.93 21.45 1.95
C ALA A 297 28.78 20.22 2.19
N SER A 298 29.05 19.41 1.15
CA SER A 298 29.93 18.24 1.26
C SER A 298 31.38 18.65 1.56
N ALA A 299 31.90 19.66 0.87
CA ALA A 299 33.26 20.15 1.08
C ALA A 299 33.50 20.73 2.49
N LYS A 300 32.48 21.34 3.10
CA LYS A 300 32.54 21.89 4.47
C LYS A 300 32.30 20.84 5.56
N ARG A 301 31.68 19.70 5.19
CA ARG A 301 31.33 18.67 6.15
C ARG A 301 32.53 17.80 6.48
N THR A 302 32.70 17.52 7.75
CA THR A 302 33.61 16.49 8.23
C THR A 302 32.87 15.16 8.28
N TYR A 303 33.37 14.17 7.58
CA TYR A 303 32.85 12.80 7.57
C TYR A 303 33.61 11.96 8.59
N GLU A 304 32.88 11.19 9.38
CA GLU A 304 33.48 10.36 10.43
C GLU A 304 33.80 8.97 9.87
N LEU A 305 35.10 8.60 9.88
CA LEU A 305 35.55 7.23 9.62
C LEU A 305 35.51 6.38 10.89
N SER A 306 35.88 6.99 12.03
CA SER A 306 35.81 6.49 13.40
C SER A 306 35.71 7.69 14.34
N ALA A 307 35.54 7.46 15.66
CA ALA A 307 35.45 8.54 16.65
C ALA A 307 36.70 9.49 16.67
N THR A 308 37.81 9.13 16.00
CA THR A 308 39.09 9.85 16.05
C THR A 308 39.63 10.26 14.69
N GLU A 309 39.05 9.86 13.57
CA GLU A 309 39.59 10.10 12.23
C GLU A 309 38.56 10.82 11.34
N PRO A 310 38.62 12.18 11.31
CA PRO A 310 37.80 12.97 10.40
C PRO A 310 38.36 12.93 8.98
N LEU A 311 37.48 12.79 7.98
CA LEU A 311 37.81 12.85 6.57
C LEU A 311 36.99 13.96 5.88
N GLN A 312 37.62 14.67 4.97
CA GLN A 312 36.90 15.55 4.03
C GLN A 312 36.69 14.82 2.70
N VAL A 313 35.48 14.83 2.22
CA VAL A 313 35.08 14.22 0.95
C VAL A 313 34.35 15.27 0.13
N THR A 314 34.75 15.40 -1.13
CA THR A 314 34.09 16.31 -2.07
C THR A 314 33.26 15.55 -3.10
N LEU A 315 32.40 16.28 -3.79
CA LEU A 315 31.50 15.73 -4.80
C LEU A 315 31.70 16.48 -6.13
N SER A 316 31.70 15.73 -7.22
CA SER A 316 31.58 16.27 -8.57
C SER A 316 30.16 16.02 -9.08
N ILE A 317 29.55 17.03 -9.69
CA ILE A 317 28.14 16.96 -10.12
C ILE A 317 28.01 17.39 -11.58
N GLY A 318 27.36 16.55 -12.37
CA GLY A 318 26.91 16.84 -13.73
C GLY A 318 25.40 17.05 -13.79
N VAL A 319 24.97 18.12 -14.46
CA VAL A 319 23.54 18.50 -14.55
C VAL A 319 23.09 18.54 -16.00
N SER A 320 21.91 18.01 -16.29
CA SER A 320 21.21 18.16 -17.57
C SER A 320 19.72 18.38 -17.36
N ARG A 321 19.00 18.80 -18.41
CA ARG A 321 17.56 18.97 -18.37
C ARG A 321 16.90 18.29 -19.58
N GLN A 322 15.81 17.60 -19.31
CA GLN A 322 14.87 17.08 -20.31
C GLN A 322 13.66 18.01 -20.40
N THR A 323 13.45 18.60 -21.56
CA THR A 323 12.21 19.34 -21.88
C THR A 323 11.36 18.50 -22.84
N HIS A 324 10.05 18.55 -22.64
CA HIS A 324 9.13 17.89 -23.54
C HIS A 324 8.75 18.85 -24.69
N GLN A 325 9.42 18.70 -25.82
CA GLN A 325 9.05 19.44 -27.05
C GLN A 325 8.38 18.44 -28.02
N PRO A 326 7.24 18.78 -28.63
CA PRO A 326 6.50 17.89 -29.54
C PRO A 326 7.30 17.45 -30.78
N SER A 327 8.33 18.22 -31.14
CA SER A 327 9.16 18.00 -32.33
C SER A 327 10.43 17.19 -32.09
N GLU A 328 10.81 16.91 -30.83
CA GLU A 328 12.06 16.21 -30.52
C GLU A 328 11.81 14.88 -29.81
N THR A 329 12.17 13.80 -30.46
CA THR A 329 12.30 12.47 -29.84
C THR A 329 13.54 12.40 -28.92
N HIS A 330 13.63 13.31 -27.94
CA HIS A 330 14.72 13.26 -26.97
C HIS A 330 14.64 11.96 -26.16
N ASN A 331 15.65 11.13 -26.31
CA ASN A 331 15.72 9.86 -25.60
C ASN A 331 16.32 10.10 -24.21
N PHE A 332 15.71 9.53 -23.16
CA PHE A 332 16.23 9.53 -21.78
C PHE A 332 17.72 9.19 -21.66
N LEU A 333 18.18 8.22 -22.47
CA LEU A 333 19.59 7.88 -22.56
C LEU A 333 20.46 9.09 -22.93
N GLN A 334 19.96 9.98 -23.77
CA GLN A 334 20.65 11.20 -24.18
C GLN A 334 20.76 12.19 -23.01
N THR A 335 19.72 12.37 -22.20
CA THR A 335 19.76 13.27 -21.03
C THR A 335 20.72 12.74 -19.95
N ILE A 336 20.74 11.44 -19.73
CA ILE A 336 21.77 10.82 -18.86
C ILE A 336 23.17 11.03 -19.44
N GLN A 337 23.37 10.78 -20.74
CA GLN A 337 24.67 10.99 -21.39
C GLN A 337 25.15 12.43 -21.30
N GLN A 338 24.23 13.39 -21.40
CA GLN A 338 24.52 14.81 -21.23
C GLN A 338 24.94 15.15 -19.79
N ALA A 339 24.23 14.59 -18.78
CA ALA A 339 24.62 14.78 -17.38
C ALA A 339 25.96 14.10 -17.08
N ASP A 340 26.20 12.90 -17.62
CA ASP A 340 27.46 12.18 -17.48
C ASP A 340 28.63 12.91 -18.14
N ALA A 341 28.43 13.47 -19.35
CA ALA A 341 29.42 14.31 -20.00
C ALA A 341 29.75 15.57 -19.17
N ALA A 342 28.74 16.20 -18.55
CA ALA A 342 28.95 17.31 -17.63
C ALA A 342 29.72 16.88 -16.37
N LEU A 343 29.38 15.75 -15.77
CA LEU A 343 30.13 15.16 -14.63
C LEU A 343 31.58 14.90 -14.99
N TYR A 344 31.84 14.36 -16.19
CA TYR A 344 33.20 14.14 -16.67
C TYR A 344 34.00 15.45 -16.79
N GLN A 345 33.37 16.55 -17.22
CA GLN A 345 34.01 17.88 -17.23
C GLN A 345 34.29 18.35 -15.80
N ALA A 346 33.36 18.14 -14.84
CA ALA A 346 33.61 18.47 -13.44
C ALA A 346 34.86 17.76 -12.91
N LYS A 347 34.96 16.45 -13.16
CA LYS A 347 36.15 15.65 -12.76
C LYS A 347 37.44 16.13 -13.41
N LYS A 348 37.39 16.55 -14.69
CA LYS A 348 38.59 17.09 -15.40
C LYS A 348 38.97 18.48 -14.93
N SER A 349 38.05 19.30 -14.50
CA SER A 349 38.29 20.69 -14.07
C SER A 349 38.82 20.81 -12.63
N GLY A 350 39.20 19.70 -12.02
CA GLY A 350 39.81 19.68 -10.67
C GLY A 350 38.86 19.13 -9.59
N ARG A 351 37.72 18.56 -9.94
CA ARG A 351 36.71 18.02 -9.03
C ARG A 351 36.06 19.08 -8.13
N ASN A 352 35.26 18.67 -7.16
CA ASN A 352 34.59 19.55 -6.20
C ASN A 352 33.82 20.71 -6.89
N CYS A 353 33.14 20.45 -7.97
CA CYS A 353 32.48 21.46 -8.77
C CYS A 353 31.25 20.88 -9.53
N VAL A 354 30.47 21.80 -10.09
CA VAL A 354 29.27 21.50 -10.86
C VAL A 354 29.47 21.93 -12.32
N PHE A 355 29.17 21.02 -13.22
CA PHE A 355 29.04 21.34 -14.64
C PHE A 355 27.62 21.04 -15.13
N HIS A 356 27.17 21.79 -16.13
CA HIS A 356 25.88 21.53 -16.76
C HIS A 356 26.07 21.40 -18.28
N HIS A 357 25.26 20.55 -18.87
CA HIS A 357 25.17 20.48 -20.32
C HIS A 357 24.36 21.67 -20.85
N ASP A 358 24.99 22.48 -21.68
CA ASP A 358 24.33 23.60 -22.37
C ASP A 358 23.94 23.10 -23.77
N PRO A 359 22.64 22.99 -24.11
CA PRO A 359 22.21 22.51 -25.43
C PRO A 359 22.52 23.54 -26.56
N LEU A 360 23.00 24.73 -26.20
CA LEU A 360 23.34 25.80 -27.16
C LEU A 360 24.84 25.92 -27.45
N ARG A 361 25.65 25.00 -26.96
CA ARG A 361 27.09 24.96 -27.28
C ARG A 361 27.52 23.68 -27.99
#